data_202b0dd64ba77ac18ed3445cf9e4c94a
#
_entry.id   202b0dd64ba77ac18ed3445cf9e4c94a
#
_cell.length_a   1.000
_cell.length_b   1.000
_cell.length_c   1.000
_cell.angle_alpha   90.00
_cell.angle_beta   90.00
_cell.angle_gamma   90.00
#
_symmetry.space_group_name_H-M   'P 1'
#
loop_
_entity.id
_entity.type
_entity.pdbx_description
1 polymer ?
#
loop_
_entity_poly.entity_id
_entity_poly.type
_entity_poly.pdbx_seq_one_letter_code
_entity_poly.pdbx_strand_id
1 'polypeptide(L)'
;DLYLANITCDIASYVMPPGQPIGCTGMIHGGPPSPMISRNMDWVFPNGVGAQSMVFRFFDDHGEYLSVGFPGVTGVVSAISSHGFALTVNQAPHASSAFFGTKAFDSLRSLPTLWLTRLAMDSGESFDAALDVITTTPAASSCYLLVAGREPDEAVRIISRGTSDDVMKVGKEHYAVVANHEPGEEQEYESEEGDSYERYLALEKAGGRVASGDVAAAKTALSKWPVCHADTVHQMIMLPATGELHLRCPHRGQRTYSRYSVG
;
A
#
# COMPACT_ATOMS: atom_id res chain seq x y z
N ASP A 1 -11.98 12.75 16.88
CA ASP A 1 -10.74 13.46 16.95
C ASP A 1 -9.88 13.13 15.73
N LEU A 2 -9.56 14.13 14.88
CA LEU A 2 -8.84 13.93 13.61
C LEU A 2 -7.44 13.32 13.81
N TYR A 3 -6.76 13.66 14.89
CA TYR A 3 -5.46 13.06 15.21
C TYR A 3 -5.57 11.55 15.43
N LEU A 4 -6.54 11.10 16.20
CA LEU A 4 -6.74 9.67 16.46
C LEU A 4 -7.08 8.92 15.16
N ALA A 5 -7.91 9.49 14.28
CA ALA A 5 -8.21 8.88 13.01
C ALA A 5 -6.96 8.66 12.12
N ASN A 6 -5.97 9.55 12.22
CA ASN A 6 -4.76 9.48 11.40
C ASN A 6 -3.64 8.60 11.96
N ILE A 7 -3.71 8.25 13.25
CA ILE A 7 -2.79 7.31 13.91
C ILE A 7 -3.44 5.97 14.24
N THR A 8 -4.68 5.76 13.80
CA THR A 8 -5.43 4.53 14.10
C THR A 8 -4.72 3.28 13.60
N CYS A 9 -4.09 3.34 12.42
CA CYS A 9 -3.32 2.21 11.89
C CYS A 9 -2.14 1.86 12.79
N ASP A 10 -1.41 2.88 13.27
CA ASP A 10 -0.27 2.67 14.16
C ASP A 10 -0.74 2.15 15.53
N ILE A 11 -1.81 2.74 16.11
CA ILE A 11 -2.42 2.23 17.36
C ILE A 11 -2.95 0.80 17.16
N ALA A 12 -3.65 0.51 16.07
CA ALA A 12 -4.15 -0.82 15.77
C ALA A 12 -3.01 -1.84 15.74
N SER A 13 -1.84 -1.46 15.19
CA SER A 13 -0.65 -2.30 15.21
C SER A 13 -0.21 -2.71 16.60
N TYR A 14 -0.54 -1.95 17.64
CA TYR A 14 -0.14 -2.23 19.03
C TYR A 14 -1.21 -2.91 19.88
N VAL A 15 -2.49 -2.77 19.52
CA VAL A 15 -3.59 -3.19 20.42
C VAL A 15 -4.50 -4.26 19.84
N MET A 16 -4.48 -4.48 18.52
CA MET A 16 -5.33 -5.50 17.90
C MET A 16 -4.71 -6.88 18.01
N PRO A 17 -5.49 -7.91 18.34
CA PRO A 17 -5.01 -9.29 18.35
C PRO A 17 -4.52 -9.70 16.94
N PRO A 18 -3.56 -10.62 16.85
CA PRO A 18 -3.20 -11.27 15.58
C PRO A 18 -4.45 -11.83 14.89
N GLY A 19 -4.52 -11.74 13.55
CA GLY A 19 -5.64 -12.29 12.78
C GLY A 19 -6.85 -11.37 12.63
N GLN A 20 -6.83 -10.14 13.15
CA GLN A 20 -7.94 -9.20 12.90
C GLN A 20 -7.91 -8.64 11.47
N PRO A 21 -9.08 -8.36 10.87
CA PRO A 21 -9.24 -8.16 9.43
C PRO A 21 -8.90 -6.73 8.96
N ILE A 22 -7.72 -6.22 9.27
CA ILE A 22 -7.16 -5.11 8.50
C ILE A 22 -6.28 -5.74 7.44
N GLY A 23 -6.79 -5.79 6.23
CA GLY A 23 -6.15 -6.49 5.14
C GLY A 23 -5.76 -5.55 4.01
N CYS A 24 -4.65 -5.81 3.42
CA CYS A 24 -4.26 -5.21 2.15
C CYS A 24 -3.52 -6.29 1.36
N THR A 25 -3.69 -6.28 0.06
CA THR A 25 -2.90 -7.14 -0.81
C THR A 25 -2.41 -6.31 -1.97
N GLY A 26 -1.11 -6.25 -2.17
CA GLY A 26 -0.49 -5.43 -3.20
C GLY A 26 0.54 -6.20 -4.00
N MET A 27 0.73 -5.77 -5.24
CA MET A 27 1.71 -6.30 -6.16
C MET A 27 2.35 -5.15 -6.93
N ILE A 28 3.66 -5.20 -7.08
CA ILE A 28 4.44 -4.30 -7.91
C ILE A 28 5.14 -5.10 -9.01
N HIS A 29 5.04 -4.63 -10.22
CA HIS A 29 5.81 -5.13 -11.37
C HIS A 29 6.88 -4.12 -11.74
N GLY A 30 8.10 -4.61 -11.95
CA GLY A 30 9.20 -3.87 -12.57
C GLY A 30 9.27 -4.15 -14.07
N GLY A 31 10.08 -3.38 -14.78
CA GLY A 31 10.38 -3.61 -16.18
C GLY A 31 9.53 -2.83 -17.18
N PRO A 32 9.80 -3.03 -18.48
CA PRO A 32 9.12 -2.30 -19.54
C PRO A 32 7.63 -2.71 -19.68
N PRO A 33 6.73 -1.79 -20.11
CA PRO A 33 7.09 -0.43 -20.52
C PRO A 33 7.45 0.49 -19.33
N SER A 34 6.92 0.24 -18.13
CA SER A 34 7.21 0.97 -16.89
C SER A 34 6.64 0.21 -15.69
N PRO A 35 7.13 0.44 -14.47
CA PRO A 35 6.57 -0.16 -13.28
C PRO A 35 5.08 0.13 -13.10
N MET A 36 4.39 -0.82 -12.44
CA MET A 36 2.97 -0.73 -12.13
C MET A 36 2.72 -1.26 -10.73
N ILE A 37 1.96 -0.53 -9.94
CA ILE A 37 1.43 -1.02 -8.65
C ILE A 37 -0.03 -1.38 -8.83
N SER A 38 -0.44 -2.55 -8.33
CA SER A 38 -1.83 -2.99 -8.22
C SER A 38 -2.14 -3.44 -6.80
N ARG A 39 -3.30 -3.01 -6.23
CA ARG A 39 -3.60 -3.21 -4.83
C ARG A 39 -5.09 -3.32 -4.55
N ASN A 40 -5.44 -4.21 -3.61
CA ASN A 40 -6.69 -4.20 -2.86
C ASN A 40 -6.45 -3.63 -1.47
N MET A 41 -7.34 -2.78 -1.01
CA MET A 41 -7.46 -2.39 0.39
C MET A 41 -8.70 -3.06 0.97
N ASP A 42 -8.47 -3.83 2.03
CA ASP A 42 -9.50 -4.55 2.74
C ASP A 42 -9.58 -3.97 4.15
N TRP A 43 -10.78 -3.54 4.56
CA TRP A 43 -10.94 -2.97 5.88
C TRP A 43 -12.38 -3.12 6.37
N VAL A 44 -12.51 -3.72 7.53
CA VAL A 44 -13.79 -3.74 8.25
C VAL A 44 -14.00 -2.39 8.94
N PHE A 45 -14.68 -1.49 8.26
CA PHE A 45 -15.07 -0.23 8.86
C PHE A 45 -16.46 -0.35 9.52
N PRO A 46 -16.61 0.01 10.80
CA PRO A 46 -17.91 0.18 11.37
C PRO A 46 -18.68 1.29 10.62
N ASN A 47 -20.00 1.13 10.51
CA ASN A 47 -20.90 2.16 9.95
C ASN A 47 -20.65 2.57 8.49
N GLY A 48 -20.12 1.69 7.64
CA GLY A 48 -20.05 1.91 6.20
C GLY A 48 -18.99 2.92 5.75
N VAL A 49 -17.99 3.23 6.57
CA VAL A 49 -16.89 4.15 6.19
C VAL A 49 -16.15 3.64 4.94
N GLY A 50 -16.05 2.32 4.75
CA GLY A 50 -15.46 1.74 3.53
C GLY A 50 -16.16 2.20 2.24
N ALA A 51 -17.47 2.48 2.29
CA ALA A 51 -18.21 3.04 1.18
C ALA A 51 -17.89 4.53 0.90
N GLN A 52 -17.16 5.19 1.78
CA GLN A 52 -16.75 6.60 1.65
C GLN A 52 -15.36 6.77 1.00
N SER A 53 -14.77 5.70 0.46
CA SER A 53 -13.52 5.81 -0.30
C SER A 53 -13.62 6.87 -1.38
N MET A 54 -12.66 7.78 -1.45
CA MET A 54 -12.62 8.87 -2.43
C MET A 54 -11.20 9.14 -2.90
N VAL A 55 -11.10 9.88 -4.01
CA VAL A 55 -9.85 10.38 -4.54
C VAL A 55 -9.70 11.82 -4.07
N PHE A 56 -8.62 12.09 -3.37
CA PHE A 56 -8.20 13.43 -2.97
C PHE A 56 -7.14 13.90 -3.95
N ARG A 57 -7.26 15.11 -4.44
CA ARG A 57 -6.22 15.79 -5.21
C ARG A 57 -5.53 16.80 -4.30
N PHE A 58 -4.26 16.61 -4.05
CA PHE A 58 -3.39 17.56 -3.37
C PHE A 58 -2.55 18.26 -4.41
N PHE A 59 -2.39 19.55 -4.29
CA PHE A 59 -1.61 20.35 -5.24
C PHE A 59 -1.02 21.58 -4.56
N ASP A 60 0.13 21.98 -5.02
CA ASP A 60 0.81 23.23 -4.64
C ASP A 60 1.61 23.77 -5.86
N ASP A 61 2.50 24.73 -5.61
CA ASP A 61 3.31 25.35 -6.65
C ASP A 61 4.39 24.40 -7.23
N HIS A 62 4.65 23.24 -6.57
CA HIS A 62 5.67 22.28 -6.98
C HIS A 62 5.08 21.09 -7.74
N GLY A 63 3.78 20.82 -7.62
CA GLY A 63 3.14 19.71 -8.31
C GLY A 63 1.83 19.26 -7.70
N GLU A 64 1.37 18.10 -8.12
CA GLU A 64 0.15 17.50 -7.59
C GLU A 64 0.27 16.00 -7.41
N TYR A 65 -0.57 15.44 -6.55
CA TYR A 65 -0.77 13.99 -6.49
C TYR A 65 -2.23 13.64 -6.18
N LEU A 66 -2.62 12.44 -6.60
CA LEU A 66 -3.90 11.83 -6.24
C LEU A 66 -3.69 10.80 -5.14
N SER A 67 -4.42 10.93 -4.05
CA SER A 67 -4.45 9.97 -2.95
C SER A 67 -5.83 9.31 -2.86
N VAL A 68 -5.85 7.98 -2.71
CA VAL A 68 -7.08 7.24 -2.43
C VAL A 68 -7.16 6.99 -0.92
N GLY A 69 -8.22 7.46 -0.31
CA GLY A 69 -8.39 7.41 1.13
C GLY A 69 -9.83 7.65 1.59
N PHE A 70 -9.97 8.08 2.82
CA PHE A 70 -11.28 8.26 3.49
C PHE A 70 -11.40 9.67 4.07
N PRO A 71 -12.63 10.20 4.21
CA PRO A 71 -12.85 11.48 4.87
C PRO A 71 -12.23 11.52 6.28
N GLY A 72 -11.48 12.58 6.57
CA GLY A 72 -10.81 12.76 7.86
C GLY A 72 -9.44 12.09 7.99
N VAL A 73 -9.04 11.21 7.05
CA VAL A 73 -7.69 10.66 6.97
C VAL A 73 -6.85 11.59 6.11
N THR A 74 -5.88 12.27 6.74
CA THR A 74 -4.96 13.22 6.08
C THR A 74 -3.64 12.56 5.68
N GLY A 75 -3.32 11.40 6.26
CA GLY A 75 -2.20 10.58 5.85
C GLY A 75 -2.46 9.88 4.51
N VAL A 76 -1.44 9.32 3.91
CA VAL A 76 -1.51 8.68 2.59
C VAL A 76 -1.42 7.17 2.72
N VAL A 77 -2.44 6.46 2.24
CA VAL A 77 -2.47 4.99 2.15
C VAL A 77 -1.99 4.51 0.80
N SER A 78 -2.36 5.25 -0.24
CA SER A 78 -1.95 4.99 -1.63
C SER A 78 -2.06 6.27 -2.42
N ALA A 79 -1.04 6.59 -3.20
CA ALA A 79 -1.02 7.80 -4.01
C ALA A 79 -0.14 7.67 -5.26
N ILE A 80 -0.43 8.53 -6.24
CA ILE A 80 0.34 8.70 -7.45
C ILE A 80 0.63 10.19 -7.68
N SER A 81 1.90 10.52 -7.96
CA SER A 81 2.40 11.89 -8.12
C SER A 81 2.58 12.28 -9.58
N SER A 82 2.38 13.56 -9.91
CA SER A 82 2.77 14.17 -11.18
C SER A 82 4.29 14.14 -11.41
N HIS A 83 5.08 14.00 -10.34
CA HIS A 83 6.53 13.75 -10.42
C HIS A 83 6.89 12.34 -10.89
N GLY A 84 5.90 11.51 -11.23
CA GLY A 84 6.09 10.21 -11.86
C GLY A 84 6.51 9.10 -10.93
N PHE A 85 6.02 9.12 -9.72
CA PHE A 85 6.11 7.99 -8.81
C PHE A 85 4.76 7.70 -8.15
N ALA A 86 4.62 6.49 -7.62
CA ALA A 86 3.46 6.06 -6.87
C ALA A 86 3.91 5.22 -5.69
N LEU A 87 3.13 5.23 -4.62
CA LEU A 87 3.37 4.41 -3.44
C LEU A 87 2.08 3.84 -2.85
N THR A 88 2.25 2.71 -2.14
CA THR A 88 1.22 2.12 -1.28
C THR A 88 1.84 1.65 0.02
N VAL A 89 1.03 1.62 1.08
CA VAL A 89 1.42 1.05 2.36
C VAL A 89 0.44 -0.03 2.80
N ASN A 90 0.96 -1.19 3.19
CA ASN A 90 0.23 -2.27 3.83
C ASN A 90 0.66 -2.34 5.29
N GLN A 91 -0.27 -2.62 6.19
CA GLN A 91 0.07 -2.86 7.58
C GLN A 91 0.80 -4.19 7.72
N ALA A 92 1.92 -4.20 8.45
CA ALA A 92 2.59 -5.41 8.87
C ALA A 92 1.91 -6.01 10.10
N PRO A 93 2.04 -7.33 10.34
CA PRO A 93 1.57 -7.95 11.56
C PRO A 93 2.34 -7.39 12.76
N HIS A 94 1.79 -7.59 13.95
CA HIS A 94 2.51 -7.25 15.18
C HIS A 94 3.84 -7.98 15.24
N ALA A 95 4.92 -7.24 15.36
CA ALA A 95 6.14 -7.79 15.89
C ALA A 95 5.83 -8.31 17.31
N SER A 96 6.18 -9.57 17.56
CA SER A 96 5.97 -10.25 18.82
C SER A 96 6.29 -9.38 20.04
N SER A 97 5.72 -9.69 21.19
CA SER A 97 5.76 -9.01 22.50
C SER A 97 7.12 -8.46 22.98
N ALA A 98 8.23 -8.79 22.35
CA ALA A 98 9.54 -8.16 22.55
C ALA A 98 9.59 -6.66 22.16
N PHE A 99 8.56 -6.15 21.46
CA PHE A 99 8.48 -4.77 20.99
C PHE A 99 8.09 -3.76 22.08
N PHE A 100 7.42 -4.20 23.14
CA PHE A 100 6.84 -3.31 24.15
C PHE A 100 7.85 -2.64 25.11
N GLY A 101 9.10 -3.09 25.18
CA GLY A 101 10.03 -2.59 26.20
C GLY A 101 10.95 -1.44 25.76
N THR A 102 11.55 -1.51 24.59
CA THR A 102 12.58 -0.53 24.15
C THR A 102 12.16 0.28 22.94
N LYS A 103 11.36 -0.28 22.04
CA LYS A 103 10.96 0.35 20.79
C LYS A 103 9.76 1.31 20.93
N ALA A 104 8.96 1.23 21.99
CA ALA A 104 7.90 2.21 22.26
C ALA A 104 8.47 3.63 22.45
N PHE A 105 9.70 3.74 22.97
CA PHE A 105 10.36 5.04 23.14
C PHE A 105 10.93 5.60 21.82
N ASP A 106 11.40 4.73 20.94
CA ASP A 106 11.87 5.13 19.62
C ASP A 106 10.70 5.50 18.72
N SER A 107 9.53 4.85 18.88
CA SER A 107 8.31 5.20 18.13
C SER A 107 7.79 6.61 18.44
N LEU A 108 8.07 7.18 19.63
CA LEU A 108 7.72 8.58 19.96
C LEU A 108 8.54 9.60 19.14
N ARG A 109 9.64 9.21 18.54
CA ARG A 109 10.47 10.03 17.64
C ARG A 109 10.24 9.72 16.17
N SER A 110 9.37 8.78 15.87
CA SER A 110 9.07 8.31 14.53
C SER A 110 7.79 8.96 14.02
N LEU A 111 7.66 9.07 12.71
CA LEU A 111 6.41 9.54 12.11
C LEU A 111 5.36 8.42 12.09
N PRO A 112 4.09 8.72 12.40
CA PRO A 112 3.00 7.81 12.08
C PRO A 112 3.08 7.36 10.62
N THR A 113 2.88 6.07 10.38
CA THR A 113 3.18 5.43 9.07
C THR A 113 2.48 6.13 7.90
N LEU A 114 1.22 6.54 8.06
CA LEU A 114 0.50 7.25 7.00
C LEU A 114 0.98 8.71 6.82
N TRP A 115 1.64 9.27 7.81
CA TRP A 115 2.25 10.59 7.70
C TRP A 115 3.64 10.53 7.09
N LEU A 116 4.37 9.44 7.30
CA LEU A 116 5.61 9.18 6.57
C LEU A 116 5.36 9.11 5.06
N THR A 117 4.36 8.32 4.65
CA THR A 117 3.96 8.26 3.23
C THR A 117 3.41 9.59 2.71
N ARG A 118 2.72 10.37 3.56
CA ARG A 118 2.29 11.72 3.23
C ARG A 118 3.50 12.65 3.02
N LEU A 119 4.49 12.61 3.89
CA LEU A 119 5.71 13.40 3.76
C LEU A 119 6.45 13.08 2.46
N ALA A 120 6.56 11.79 2.11
CA ALA A 120 7.16 11.37 0.84
C ALA A 120 6.40 11.91 -0.38
N MET A 121 5.07 12.02 -0.30
CA MET A 121 4.25 12.59 -1.40
C MET A 121 4.36 14.11 -1.48
N ASP A 122 4.42 14.81 -0.33
CA ASP A 122 4.46 16.27 -0.28
C ASP A 122 5.86 16.82 -0.63
N SER A 123 6.94 16.09 -0.34
CA SER A 123 8.32 16.54 -0.54
C SER A 123 9.09 15.81 -1.65
N GLY A 124 8.51 14.72 -2.20
CA GLY A 124 9.17 13.92 -3.23
C GLY A 124 9.03 14.54 -4.62
N GLU A 125 10.09 15.17 -5.12
CA GLU A 125 10.17 15.71 -6.49
C GLU A 125 10.57 14.65 -7.53
N SER A 126 10.82 13.42 -7.10
CA SER A 126 11.18 12.27 -7.93
C SER A 126 10.99 10.96 -7.18
N PHE A 127 11.09 9.82 -7.88
CA PHE A 127 11.12 8.49 -7.28
C PHE A 127 12.23 8.37 -6.22
N ASP A 128 13.46 8.78 -6.54
CA ASP A 128 14.60 8.68 -5.63
C ASP A 128 14.43 9.57 -4.39
N ALA A 129 13.90 10.78 -4.56
CA ALA A 129 13.64 11.68 -3.44
C ALA A 129 12.56 11.12 -2.50
N ALA A 130 11.49 10.56 -3.04
CA ALA A 130 10.45 9.91 -2.24
C ALA A 130 10.97 8.66 -1.52
N LEU A 131 11.82 7.87 -2.19
CA LEU A 131 12.47 6.69 -1.60
C LEU A 131 13.41 7.07 -0.47
N ASP A 132 14.20 8.14 -0.64
CA ASP A 132 15.10 8.66 0.40
C ASP A 132 14.31 9.09 1.65
N VAL A 133 13.23 9.84 1.49
CA VAL A 133 12.35 10.21 2.61
C VAL A 133 11.85 8.98 3.37
N ILE A 134 11.39 7.95 2.65
CA ILE A 134 10.83 6.74 3.26
C ILE A 134 11.91 5.97 4.03
N THR A 135 13.11 5.83 3.47
CA THR A 135 14.17 4.99 4.04
C THR A 135 15.02 5.69 5.10
N THR A 136 15.00 7.02 5.15
CA THR A 136 15.75 7.81 6.15
C THR A 136 14.91 8.26 7.34
N THR A 137 13.58 8.22 7.22
CA THR A 137 12.66 8.65 8.28
C THR A 137 12.04 7.44 8.97
N PRO A 138 12.25 7.23 10.28
CA PRO A 138 11.67 6.10 10.99
C PRO A 138 10.14 6.11 10.99
N ALA A 139 9.52 4.97 10.68
CA ALA A 139 8.08 4.76 10.82
C ALA A 139 7.71 4.36 12.26
N ALA A 140 6.57 4.82 12.76
CA ALA A 140 6.10 4.51 14.11
C ALA A 140 5.65 3.05 14.26
N SER A 141 5.21 2.41 13.17
CA SER A 141 4.84 0.99 13.15
C SER A 141 5.48 0.26 11.98
N SER A 142 5.60 -1.06 12.10
CA SER A 142 6.05 -1.89 10.97
C SER A 142 5.05 -1.85 9.83
N CYS A 143 5.54 -1.75 8.61
CA CYS A 143 4.71 -1.70 7.42
C CYS A 143 5.44 -2.23 6.19
N TYR A 144 4.67 -2.55 5.15
CA TYR A 144 5.20 -2.92 3.83
C TYR A 144 4.83 -1.83 2.83
N LEU A 145 5.82 -1.33 2.11
CA LEU A 145 5.61 -0.32 1.08
C LEU A 145 5.97 -0.87 -0.29
N LEU A 146 5.19 -0.47 -1.28
CA LEU A 146 5.53 -0.62 -2.69
C LEU A 146 5.71 0.79 -3.25
N VAL A 147 6.84 1.03 -3.90
CA VAL A 147 7.18 2.31 -4.52
C VAL A 147 7.57 2.07 -5.96
N ALA A 148 6.89 2.73 -6.89
CA ALA A 148 7.14 2.62 -8.32
C ALA A 148 7.42 3.99 -8.91
N GLY A 149 8.36 4.06 -9.85
CA GLY A 149 8.69 5.23 -10.62
C GLY A 149 8.32 5.09 -12.10
N ARG A 150 8.87 5.97 -12.94
CA ARG A 150 8.64 5.99 -14.39
C ARG A 150 9.50 5.00 -15.15
N GLU A 151 10.75 4.84 -14.69
CA GLU A 151 11.73 4.06 -15.41
C GLU A 151 11.60 2.57 -15.07
N PRO A 152 11.90 1.66 -16.00
CA PRO A 152 11.69 0.22 -15.83
C PRO A 152 12.37 -0.42 -14.62
N ASP A 153 13.39 0.19 -14.05
CA ASP A 153 14.12 -0.27 -12.87
C ASP A 153 13.74 0.47 -11.58
N GLU A 154 12.77 1.38 -11.64
CA GLU A 154 12.23 2.11 -10.50
C GLU A 154 11.04 1.36 -9.88
N ALA A 155 11.28 0.16 -9.38
CA ALA A 155 10.30 -0.62 -8.65
C ALA A 155 10.95 -1.18 -7.38
N VAL A 156 10.36 -0.89 -6.21
CA VAL A 156 10.92 -1.26 -4.91
C VAL A 156 9.82 -1.77 -3.99
N ARG A 157 10.11 -2.88 -3.29
CA ARG A 157 9.38 -3.34 -2.10
C ARG A 157 10.22 -3.01 -0.87
N ILE A 158 9.60 -2.40 0.13
CA ILE A 158 10.21 -2.09 1.41
C ILE A 158 9.46 -2.83 2.51
N ILE A 159 10.20 -3.54 3.36
CA ILE A 159 9.72 -4.08 4.63
C ILE A 159 10.30 -3.18 5.71
N SER A 160 9.50 -2.25 6.22
CA SER A 160 9.90 -1.35 7.29
C SER A 160 9.57 -1.95 8.64
N ARG A 161 10.56 -2.03 9.52
CA ARG A 161 10.44 -2.49 10.90
C ARG A 161 10.61 -1.34 11.91
N GLY A 162 10.35 -0.12 11.45
CA GLY A 162 10.46 1.10 12.24
C GLY A 162 11.90 1.63 12.33
N THR A 163 12.85 0.85 12.79
CA THR A 163 14.26 1.27 12.95
C THR A 163 15.20 0.68 11.90
N SER A 164 14.69 -0.22 11.07
CA SER A 164 15.45 -0.86 9.98
C SER A 164 14.52 -1.20 8.84
N ASP A 165 14.99 -0.98 7.63
CA ASP A 165 14.27 -1.29 6.41
C ASP A 165 15.00 -2.34 5.61
N ASP A 166 14.24 -3.30 5.08
CA ASP A 166 14.71 -4.22 4.03
C ASP A 166 14.18 -3.72 2.70
N VAL A 167 15.08 -3.19 1.88
CA VAL A 167 14.77 -2.57 0.59
C VAL A 167 15.13 -3.51 -0.54
N MET A 168 14.12 -4.05 -1.22
CA MET A 168 14.30 -4.95 -2.35
C MET A 168 13.93 -4.26 -3.66
N LYS A 169 14.91 -4.09 -4.56
CA LYS A 169 14.63 -3.69 -5.94
C LYS A 169 13.96 -4.83 -6.70
N VAL A 170 12.84 -4.53 -7.34
CA VAL A 170 12.14 -5.47 -8.22
C VAL A 170 12.72 -5.34 -9.62
N GLY A 171 13.44 -6.36 -10.05
CA GLY A 171 14.13 -6.34 -11.35
C GLY A 171 13.17 -6.30 -12.54
N LYS A 172 13.73 -6.09 -13.73
CA LYS A 172 12.99 -6.17 -15.00
C LYS A 172 12.38 -7.56 -15.17
N GLU A 173 11.11 -7.60 -15.60
CA GLU A 173 10.32 -8.84 -15.77
C GLU A 173 10.04 -9.59 -14.45
N HIS A 174 10.29 -8.95 -13.31
CA HIS A 174 9.97 -9.48 -11.99
C HIS A 174 8.82 -8.72 -11.35
N TYR A 175 8.26 -9.34 -10.34
CA TYR A 175 7.23 -8.74 -9.50
C TYR A 175 7.50 -9.06 -8.03
N ALA A 176 6.89 -8.29 -7.15
CA ALA A 176 6.84 -8.61 -5.73
C ALA A 176 5.41 -8.42 -5.21
N VAL A 177 5.03 -9.29 -4.30
CA VAL A 177 3.72 -9.27 -3.64
C VAL A 177 3.92 -8.93 -2.16
N VAL A 178 2.96 -8.23 -1.60
CA VAL A 178 2.84 -7.97 -0.16
C VAL A 178 1.39 -8.18 0.27
N ALA A 179 1.20 -8.74 1.45
CA ALA A 179 -0.08 -8.80 2.14
C ALA A 179 0.06 -8.26 3.56
N ASN A 180 -0.31 -9.00 4.60
CA ASN A 180 -0.24 -8.54 5.99
C ASN A 180 0.45 -9.56 6.93
N HIS A 181 1.19 -10.52 6.41
CA HIS A 181 2.03 -11.46 7.19
C HIS A 181 3.49 -11.18 6.93
N GLU A 182 4.37 -11.57 7.84
CA GLU A 182 5.82 -11.40 7.68
C GLU A 182 6.30 -12.29 6.53
N PRO A 183 6.95 -11.73 5.50
CA PRO A 183 7.50 -12.52 4.40
C PRO A 183 8.54 -13.52 4.91
N GLY A 184 8.38 -14.79 4.53
CA GLY A 184 9.24 -15.90 4.97
C GLY A 184 8.69 -16.70 6.16
N GLU A 185 7.63 -16.24 6.81
CA GLU A 185 6.97 -16.92 7.94
C GLU A 185 5.64 -17.59 7.54
N GLU A 186 5.47 -17.86 6.25
CA GLU A 186 4.21 -18.36 5.68
C GLU A 186 3.75 -19.70 6.26
N GLN A 187 4.66 -20.49 6.85
CA GLN A 187 4.34 -21.79 7.40
C GLN A 187 3.76 -21.75 8.84
N GLU A 188 3.83 -20.61 9.51
CA GLU A 188 3.36 -20.45 10.90
C GLU A 188 1.90 -20.02 10.98
N TYR A 189 1.30 -19.63 9.87
CA TYR A 189 -0.10 -19.21 9.83
C TYR A 189 -1.02 -20.38 9.51
N GLU A 190 -1.86 -20.79 10.48
CA GLU A 190 -3.04 -21.61 10.18
C GLU A 190 -3.96 -20.76 9.29
N SER A 191 -4.14 -21.16 8.04
CA SER A 191 -4.90 -20.40 7.05
C SER A 191 -6.39 -20.47 7.36
N GLU A 192 -6.95 -19.37 7.87
CA GLU A 192 -8.37 -19.13 7.76
C GLU A 192 -8.71 -18.67 6.34
N GLU A 193 -9.86 -19.07 5.83
CA GLU A 193 -10.29 -18.80 4.47
C GLU A 193 -10.32 -17.29 4.18
N GLY A 194 -9.52 -16.84 3.19
CA GLY A 194 -9.38 -15.43 2.84
C GLY A 194 -8.37 -14.62 3.67
N ASP A 195 -7.55 -15.29 4.47
CA ASP A 195 -6.52 -14.67 5.26
C ASP A 195 -5.39 -14.02 4.44
N SER A 196 -4.43 -13.41 5.14
CA SER A 196 -3.31 -12.72 4.50
C SER A 196 -2.47 -13.64 3.61
N TYR A 197 -2.23 -14.87 4.05
CA TYR A 197 -1.40 -15.82 3.31
C TYR A 197 -2.08 -16.36 2.07
N GLU A 198 -3.36 -16.71 2.14
CA GLU A 198 -4.13 -17.13 0.96
C GLU A 198 -4.22 -16.04 -0.10
N ARG A 199 -4.43 -14.78 0.33
CA ARG A 199 -4.46 -13.62 -0.58
C ARG A 199 -3.09 -13.40 -1.24
N TYR A 200 -2.01 -13.54 -0.49
CA TYR A 200 -0.64 -13.47 -1.00
C TYR A 200 -0.40 -14.54 -2.07
N LEU A 201 -0.66 -15.82 -1.75
CA LEU A 201 -0.44 -16.93 -2.70
C LEU A 201 -1.25 -16.78 -3.97
N ALA A 202 -2.51 -16.34 -3.85
CA ALA A 202 -3.36 -16.13 -5.02
C ALA A 202 -2.82 -15.02 -5.92
N LEU A 203 -2.33 -13.92 -5.33
CA LEU A 203 -1.78 -12.82 -6.09
C LEU A 203 -0.39 -13.14 -6.65
N GLU A 204 0.44 -13.87 -5.91
CA GLU A 204 1.73 -14.37 -6.38
C GLU A 204 1.58 -15.27 -7.61
N LYS A 205 0.66 -16.23 -7.55
CA LYS A 205 0.32 -17.09 -8.71
C LYS A 205 -0.17 -16.30 -9.91
N ALA A 206 -0.87 -15.19 -9.66
CA ALA A 206 -1.34 -14.30 -10.73
C ALA A 206 -0.21 -13.43 -11.26
N GLY A 207 0.72 -12.96 -10.40
CA GLY A 207 1.81 -12.05 -10.73
C GLY A 207 2.68 -12.51 -11.88
N GLY A 208 3.04 -13.78 -11.90
CA GLY A 208 3.80 -14.38 -13.01
C GLY A 208 3.08 -14.38 -14.38
N ARG A 209 1.80 -14.00 -14.43
CA ARG A 209 0.98 -13.89 -15.65
C ARG A 209 0.60 -12.46 -15.99
N VAL A 210 0.89 -11.53 -15.12
CA VAL A 210 0.62 -10.10 -15.29
C VAL A 210 1.92 -9.46 -15.75
N ALA A 211 1.97 -8.96 -16.97
CA ALA A 211 3.11 -8.19 -17.43
C ALA A 211 3.04 -6.76 -16.87
N SER A 212 4.19 -6.10 -16.76
CA SER A 212 4.24 -4.68 -16.43
C SER A 212 3.41 -3.87 -17.43
N GLY A 213 2.57 -2.97 -16.95
CA GLY A 213 1.64 -2.19 -17.77
C GLY A 213 0.36 -2.92 -18.21
N ASP A 214 0.21 -4.24 -17.98
CA ASP A 214 -1.02 -4.97 -18.31
C ASP A 214 -2.12 -4.71 -17.27
N VAL A 215 -2.77 -3.56 -17.44
CA VAL A 215 -3.90 -3.13 -16.57
C VAL A 215 -5.07 -4.11 -16.60
N ALA A 216 -5.33 -4.79 -17.71
CA ALA A 216 -6.45 -5.72 -17.84
C ALA A 216 -6.19 -7.00 -17.02
N ALA A 217 -4.99 -7.56 -17.13
CA ALA A 217 -4.58 -8.70 -16.32
C ALA A 217 -4.52 -8.35 -14.82
N ALA A 218 -4.01 -7.17 -14.45
CA ALA A 218 -3.99 -6.69 -13.08
C ALA A 218 -5.42 -6.54 -12.50
N LYS A 219 -6.36 -5.94 -13.23
CA LYS A 219 -7.78 -5.88 -12.84
C LYS A 219 -8.38 -7.26 -12.60
N THR A 220 -8.03 -8.21 -13.45
CA THR A 220 -8.50 -9.61 -13.33
C THR A 220 -7.92 -10.26 -12.07
N ALA A 221 -6.63 -10.09 -11.80
CA ALA A 221 -5.97 -10.63 -10.62
C ALA A 221 -6.60 -10.08 -9.32
N LEU A 222 -6.74 -8.75 -9.24
CA LEU A 222 -7.32 -8.08 -8.07
C LEU A 222 -8.79 -8.44 -7.82
N SER A 223 -9.54 -8.90 -8.83
CA SER A 223 -10.98 -9.17 -8.71
C SER A 223 -11.32 -10.60 -8.32
N LYS A 224 -10.32 -11.49 -8.21
CA LYS A 224 -10.53 -12.90 -7.87
C LYS A 224 -10.49 -13.15 -6.38
N TRP A 225 -11.30 -14.08 -5.90
CA TRP A 225 -11.18 -14.67 -4.57
C TRP A 225 -9.84 -15.41 -4.45
N PRO A 226 -9.17 -15.38 -3.30
CA PRO A 226 -9.45 -14.65 -2.05
C PRO A 226 -8.95 -13.20 -2.06
N VAL A 227 -8.27 -12.72 -3.12
CA VAL A 227 -7.74 -11.36 -3.20
C VAL A 227 -8.83 -10.30 -3.09
N CYS A 228 -9.99 -10.55 -3.71
CA CYS A 228 -11.19 -9.73 -3.55
C CYS A 228 -12.24 -10.47 -2.72
N HIS A 229 -12.59 -9.94 -1.58
CA HIS A 229 -13.58 -10.51 -0.65
C HIS A 229 -14.54 -9.43 -0.12
N ALA A 230 -15.40 -9.79 0.85
CA ALA A 230 -16.46 -8.91 1.34
C ALA A 230 -15.94 -7.60 1.94
N ASP A 231 -14.73 -7.60 2.52
CA ASP A 231 -14.14 -6.43 3.18
C ASP A 231 -13.28 -5.58 2.24
N THR A 232 -13.17 -5.96 0.94
CA THR A 232 -12.43 -5.17 -0.04
C THR A 232 -13.15 -3.85 -0.31
N VAL A 233 -12.63 -2.76 0.24
CA VAL A 233 -13.22 -1.42 0.13
C VAL A 233 -12.88 -0.74 -1.18
N HIS A 234 -11.64 -0.88 -1.67
CA HIS A 234 -11.26 -0.41 -2.99
C HIS A 234 -10.11 -1.22 -3.60
N GLN A 235 -10.09 -1.20 -4.91
CA GLN A 235 -9.07 -1.82 -5.77
C GLN A 235 -8.46 -0.75 -6.64
N MET A 236 -7.14 -0.69 -6.76
CA MET A 236 -6.49 0.31 -7.56
C MET A 236 -5.31 -0.23 -8.36
N ILE A 237 -5.02 0.44 -9.47
CA ILE A 237 -3.84 0.22 -10.30
C ILE A 237 -3.26 1.60 -10.61
N MET A 238 -1.97 1.75 -10.41
CA MET A 238 -1.24 3.00 -10.64
C MET A 238 -0.11 2.78 -11.62
N LEU A 239 -0.02 3.67 -12.61
CA LEU A 239 1.00 3.68 -13.65
C LEU A 239 1.75 5.01 -13.60
N PRO A 240 2.85 5.11 -12.87
CA PRO A 240 3.58 6.38 -12.70
C PRO A 240 4.05 7.03 -13.99
N ALA A 241 4.44 6.24 -15.00
CA ALA A 241 4.92 6.77 -16.27
C ALA A 241 3.85 7.53 -17.06
N THR A 242 2.59 7.18 -16.89
CA THR A 242 1.46 7.88 -17.57
C THR A 242 0.63 8.74 -16.62
N GLY A 243 0.97 8.73 -15.32
CA GLY A 243 0.20 9.43 -14.28
C GLY A 243 -1.21 8.87 -14.07
N GLU A 244 -1.48 7.63 -14.50
CA GLU A 244 -2.82 7.04 -14.46
C GLU A 244 -3.09 6.29 -13.15
N LEU A 245 -4.27 6.55 -12.59
CA LEU A 245 -4.88 5.82 -11.49
C LEU A 245 -6.19 5.19 -11.96
N HIS A 246 -6.30 3.87 -11.89
CA HIS A 246 -7.56 3.14 -12.06
C HIS A 246 -8.10 2.75 -10.69
N LEU A 247 -9.34 3.11 -10.39
CA LEU A 247 -9.97 2.88 -9.09
C LEU A 247 -11.33 2.21 -9.26
N ARG A 248 -11.59 1.17 -8.47
CA ARG A 248 -12.90 0.54 -8.29
C ARG A 248 -13.20 0.43 -6.80
N CYS A 249 -14.42 0.77 -6.39
CA CYS A 249 -14.89 0.66 -5.00
C CYS A 249 -16.04 -0.37 -4.93
N PRO A 250 -15.76 -1.66 -4.66
CA PRO A 250 -16.79 -2.70 -4.60
C PRO A 250 -17.88 -2.41 -3.57
N HIS A 251 -17.52 -1.90 -2.40
CA HIS A 251 -18.48 -1.50 -1.35
C HIS A 251 -19.50 -0.42 -1.78
N ARG A 252 -19.18 0.34 -2.84
CA ARG A 252 -20.12 1.29 -3.46
C ARG A 252 -20.96 0.66 -4.56
N GLY A 253 -20.88 -0.65 -4.75
CA GLY A 253 -21.53 -1.36 -5.83
C GLY A 253 -20.93 -1.09 -7.22
N GLN A 254 -19.73 -0.49 -7.28
CA GLN A 254 -19.07 -0.25 -8.56
C GLN A 254 -18.62 -1.57 -9.18
N ARG A 255 -19.00 -1.79 -10.44
CA ARG A 255 -18.61 -2.98 -11.22
C ARG A 255 -17.43 -2.71 -12.15
N THR A 256 -17.14 -1.43 -12.45
CA THR A 256 -16.11 -0.99 -13.38
C THR A 256 -15.12 -0.06 -12.69
N TYR A 257 -13.92 0.03 -13.24
CA TYR A 257 -12.89 0.96 -12.79
C TYR A 257 -13.14 2.34 -13.40
N SER A 258 -13.07 3.37 -12.58
CA SER A 258 -12.92 4.76 -13.00
C SER A 258 -11.45 5.06 -13.24
N ARG A 259 -11.14 5.93 -14.19
CA ARG A 259 -9.78 6.36 -14.51
C ARG A 259 -9.61 7.82 -14.11
N TYR A 260 -8.49 8.09 -13.45
CA TYR A 260 -8.05 9.41 -13.04
C TYR A 260 -6.62 9.63 -13.55
N SER A 261 -6.19 10.89 -13.64
CA SER A 261 -4.81 11.23 -14.00
C SER A 261 -4.32 12.42 -13.19
N VAL A 262 -3.04 12.40 -12.88
CA VAL A 262 -2.27 13.59 -12.47
C VAL A 262 -1.81 14.32 -13.75
N GLY A 263 -1.72 15.63 -13.66
CA GLY A 263 -1.32 16.50 -14.77
C GLY A 263 0.17 16.52 -15.03
#